data_8f364290990d032c82de5ad08a30dd5a
#
_entry.id   8f364290990d032c82de5ad08a30dd5a
#
_cell.length_a   1.000
_cell.length_b   1.000
_cell.length_c   1.000
_cell.angle_alpha   90.00
_cell.angle_beta   90.00
_cell.angle_gamma   90.00
#
_symmetry.space_group_name_H-M   'P 1'
#
loop_
_entity.id
_entity.type
_entity.pdbx_description
1 polymer ?
#
loop_
_entity_poly.entity_id
_entity_poly.type
_entity_poly.pdbx_seq_one_letter_code
_entity_poly.pdbx_strand_id
1 'polypeptide(L)'
;MALARNQELAEAVASIEATATPAPKNLDDAGRVTPMMEQYVEIKAANPDCLLFYRMGDFYEMFFQDAEIASRALGIVLTKRGRHLGQDIPMCGVPVERADEYLHRLIALGHRVAVCEQMEDPAEAKKRGGKSVVKRDVIRLVTPGTLTEDTLLDARRNNYLAAIVRARASAPTDEGRFALAFLDISTGEFRLTECDRLGLAAELARLEPGEIIVSDALYGDADTAPMLRELPAVTPLPRDVFDGATAERRLAGYFAVATTDAFG
;
A
#
# COMPACT_ATOMS: atom_id res chain seq x y z
N MET A 1 -0.57 4.77 -18.41
CA MET A 1 -1.89 4.60 -17.78
C MET A 1 -1.89 4.84 -16.26
N ALA A 2 -0.89 4.39 -15.49
CA ALA A 2 -0.81 4.64 -14.03
C ALA A 2 -0.60 6.11 -13.67
N LEU A 3 0.25 6.85 -14.39
CA LEU A 3 0.51 8.28 -14.14
C LEU A 3 -0.70 9.19 -14.38
N ALA A 4 -1.53 8.89 -15.37
CA ALA A 4 -2.79 9.63 -15.60
C ALA A 4 -3.80 9.38 -14.46
N ARG A 5 -3.79 8.18 -13.90
CA ARG A 5 -4.68 7.77 -12.80
C ARG A 5 -4.30 8.43 -11.47
N ASN A 6 -2.99 8.62 -11.21
CA ASN A 6 -2.51 9.32 -10.02
C ASN A 6 -2.78 10.84 -10.11
N GLN A 7 -2.76 11.40 -11.32
CA GLN A 7 -3.12 12.79 -11.53
C GLN A 7 -4.62 13.04 -11.30
N GLU A 8 -5.50 12.15 -11.77
CA GLU A 8 -6.95 12.22 -11.50
C GLU A 8 -7.29 12.05 -10.01
N LEU A 9 -6.55 11.19 -9.29
CA LEU A 9 -6.70 11.03 -7.83
C LEU A 9 -6.20 12.25 -7.06
N ALA A 10 -5.06 12.83 -7.48
CA ALA A 10 -4.54 14.06 -6.89
C ALA A 10 -5.46 15.26 -7.18
N GLU A 11 -6.06 15.32 -8.37
CA GLU A 11 -7.05 16.35 -8.71
C GLU A 11 -8.38 16.13 -7.97
N ALA A 12 -8.80 14.89 -7.73
CA ALA A 12 -9.98 14.58 -6.92
C ALA A 12 -9.75 14.95 -5.44
N VAL A 13 -8.56 14.74 -4.90
CA VAL A 13 -8.18 15.17 -3.53
C VAL A 13 -8.00 16.68 -3.48
N ALA A 14 -7.35 17.29 -4.49
CA ALA A 14 -7.18 18.76 -4.58
C ALA A 14 -8.51 19.49 -4.82
N SER A 15 -9.48 18.90 -5.50
CA SER A 15 -10.83 19.48 -5.65
C SER A 15 -11.64 19.41 -4.35
N ILE A 16 -11.26 18.58 -3.39
CA ILE A 16 -11.82 18.56 -2.03
C ILE A 16 -11.29 19.75 -1.20
N GLU A 17 -10.05 20.21 -1.45
CA GLU A 17 -9.43 21.32 -0.72
C GLU A 17 -9.69 22.72 -1.34
N ALA A 18 -10.01 22.80 -2.63
CA ALA A 18 -10.03 24.08 -3.36
C ALA A 18 -11.37 24.86 -3.36
N THR A 19 -12.44 24.36 -2.72
CA THR A 19 -13.74 25.05 -2.68
C THR A 19 -14.13 25.51 -1.28
N ALA A 20 -13.28 26.29 -0.64
CA ALA A 20 -13.69 27.07 0.54
C ALA A 20 -14.43 28.36 0.10
N THR A 21 -15.68 28.22 -0.30
CA THR A 21 -16.61 29.34 -0.39
C THR A 21 -17.41 29.44 0.90
N PRO A 22 -17.62 30.62 1.54
CA PRO A 22 -18.31 30.73 2.80
C PRO A 22 -19.77 30.26 2.67
N ALA A 23 -20.15 29.30 3.52
CA ALA A 23 -21.46 28.67 3.50
C ALA A 23 -22.57 29.66 3.85
N PRO A 24 -23.73 29.61 3.16
CA PRO A 24 -24.94 30.27 3.60
C PRO A 24 -25.48 29.55 4.87
N LYS A 25 -25.79 30.35 5.89
CA LYS A 25 -26.47 29.89 7.10
C LYS A 25 -27.88 29.42 6.70
N ASN A 26 -28.22 28.17 6.99
CA ASN A 26 -29.44 27.42 6.74
C ASN A 26 -29.42 26.58 5.46
N LEU A 27 -28.77 25.45 5.57
CA LEU A 27 -29.02 24.27 4.72
C LEU A 27 -28.95 23.02 5.61
N ASP A 28 -29.98 22.20 5.44
CA ASP A 28 -30.23 21.00 6.18
C ASP A 28 -29.05 20.01 6.22
N ASP A 29 -29.05 19.13 7.20
CA ASP A 29 -28.08 18.08 7.58
C ASP A 29 -27.57 17.17 6.43
N ALA A 30 -27.94 17.43 5.19
CA ALA A 30 -27.65 16.66 3.99
C ALA A 30 -26.22 16.84 3.41
N GLY A 31 -25.45 17.77 3.92
CA GLY A 31 -24.12 18.10 3.38
C GLY A 31 -22.93 17.83 4.32
N ARG A 32 -23.17 17.40 5.55
CA ARG A 32 -22.09 17.16 6.52
C ARG A 32 -21.56 15.73 6.39
N VAL A 33 -20.26 15.63 6.12
CA VAL A 33 -19.52 14.37 6.22
C VAL A 33 -19.68 13.82 7.63
N THR A 34 -20.05 12.55 7.77
CA THR A 34 -20.15 11.95 9.12
C THR A 34 -18.74 11.80 9.70
N PRO A 35 -18.54 11.93 11.02
CA PRO A 35 -17.22 11.76 11.63
C PRO A 35 -16.53 10.42 11.30
N MET A 36 -17.30 9.35 11.06
CA MET A 36 -16.78 8.07 10.61
C MET A 36 -16.22 8.16 9.18
N MET A 37 -16.89 8.89 8.31
CA MET A 37 -16.45 9.06 6.93
C MET A 37 -15.24 10.01 6.84
N GLU A 38 -15.15 11.02 7.71
CA GLU A 38 -13.96 11.87 7.87
C GLU A 38 -12.73 11.01 8.23
N GLN A 39 -12.87 10.14 9.23
CA GLN A 39 -11.81 9.20 9.63
C GLN A 39 -11.43 8.26 8.47
N TYR A 40 -12.41 7.73 7.71
CA TYR A 40 -12.14 6.88 6.54
C TYR A 40 -11.30 7.61 5.49
N VAL A 41 -11.71 8.82 5.11
CA VAL A 41 -11.02 9.64 4.10
C VAL A 41 -9.60 9.98 4.54
N GLU A 42 -9.39 10.33 5.82
CA GLU A 42 -8.07 10.60 6.38
C GLU A 42 -7.15 9.38 6.29
N ILE A 43 -7.63 8.20 6.73
CA ILE A 43 -6.86 6.95 6.66
C ILE A 43 -6.58 6.56 5.21
N LYS A 44 -7.56 6.73 4.32
CA LYS A 44 -7.39 6.45 2.89
C LYS A 44 -6.36 7.38 2.24
N ALA A 45 -6.35 8.66 2.60
CA ALA A 45 -5.37 9.62 2.10
C ALA A 45 -3.92 9.26 2.51
N ALA A 46 -3.75 8.64 3.69
CA ALA A 46 -2.45 8.11 4.12
C ALA A 46 -2.06 6.80 3.42
N ASN A 47 -3.00 6.10 2.76
CA ASN A 47 -2.78 4.82 2.08
C ASN A 47 -3.43 4.82 0.69
N PRO A 48 -3.05 5.75 -0.21
CA PRO A 48 -3.76 6.00 -1.47
C PRO A 48 -3.75 4.81 -2.42
N ASP A 49 -2.66 4.03 -2.44
CA ASP A 49 -2.43 2.92 -3.37
C ASP A 49 -2.99 1.58 -2.87
N CYS A 50 -3.62 1.54 -1.70
CA CYS A 50 -4.19 0.33 -1.11
C CYS A 50 -5.71 0.36 -1.13
N LEU A 51 -6.37 -0.77 -1.37
CA LEU A 51 -7.78 -0.94 -1.03
C LEU A 51 -7.91 -0.96 0.50
N LEU A 52 -8.75 -0.11 1.06
CA LEU A 52 -8.88 0.03 2.51
C LEU A 52 -9.95 -0.92 3.05
N PHE A 53 -9.53 -2.00 3.72
CA PHE A 53 -10.41 -2.85 4.52
C PHE A 53 -10.70 -2.17 5.86
N TYR A 54 -11.79 -1.42 5.90
CA TYR A 54 -12.15 -0.59 7.05
C TYR A 54 -13.11 -1.33 7.98
N ARG A 55 -12.66 -1.70 9.18
CA ARG A 55 -13.44 -2.50 10.13
C ARG A 55 -14.70 -1.80 10.61
N MET A 56 -15.84 -2.41 10.35
CA MET A 56 -17.17 -1.96 10.77
C MET A 56 -17.95 -3.13 11.39
N GLY A 57 -17.78 -3.33 12.71
CA GLY A 57 -18.37 -4.50 13.39
C GLY A 57 -17.81 -5.82 12.83
N ASP A 58 -18.67 -6.66 12.27
CA ASP A 58 -18.30 -7.98 11.74
C ASP A 58 -17.92 -7.97 10.24
N PHE A 59 -17.75 -6.75 9.67
CA PHE A 59 -17.38 -6.56 8.28
C PHE A 59 -16.15 -5.68 8.15
N TYR A 60 -15.39 -5.89 7.07
CA TYR A 60 -14.54 -4.87 6.46
C TYR A 60 -15.31 -4.22 5.33
N GLU A 61 -15.62 -2.94 5.50
CA GLU A 61 -16.32 -2.15 4.50
C GLU A 61 -15.33 -1.33 3.67
N MET A 62 -15.60 -1.20 2.40
CA MET A 62 -14.86 -0.37 1.45
C MET A 62 -15.82 0.65 0.85
N PHE A 63 -15.33 1.86 0.62
CA PHE A 63 -16.14 2.97 0.12
C PHE A 63 -15.53 3.59 -1.14
N PHE A 64 -16.31 4.39 -1.84
CA PHE A 64 -15.91 5.13 -3.03
C PHE A 64 -15.28 4.21 -4.09
N GLN A 65 -14.17 4.62 -4.67
CA GLN A 65 -13.46 3.89 -5.70
C GLN A 65 -12.98 2.50 -5.24
N ASP A 66 -12.58 2.37 -3.98
CA ASP A 66 -12.18 1.07 -3.40
C ASP A 66 -13.32 0.06 -3.46
N ALA A 67 -14.55 0.51 -3.17
CA ALA A 67 -15.74 -0.34 -3.26
C ALA A 67 -16.02 -0.80 -4.70
N GLU A 68 -15.87 0.09 -5.67
CA GLU A 68 -16.08 -0.25 -7.09
C GLU A 68 -15.04 -1.24 -7.60
N ILE A 69 -13.76 -1.03 -7.22
CA ILE A 69 -12.66 -1.93 -7.59
C ILE A 69 -12.87 -3.29 -6.94
N ALA A 70 -13.08 -3.33 -5.62
CA ALA A 70 -13.22 -4.57 -4.87
C ALA A 70 -14.48 -5.35 -5.28
N SER A 71 -15.61 -4.69 -5.47
CA SER A 71 -16.85 -5.32 -5.94
C SER A 71 -16.62 -6.03 -7.27
N ARG A 72 -15.96 -5.37 -8.22
CA ARG A 72 -15.65 -5.93 -9.54
C ARG A 72 -14.64 -7.08 -9.46
N ALA A 73 -13.58 -6.92 -8.67
CA ALA A 73 -12.52 -7.90 -8.52
C ALA A 73 -12.99 -9.17 -7.80
N LEU A 74 -13.84 -9.02 -6.80
CA LEU A 74 -14.33 -10.11 -5.96
C LEU A 74 -15.66 -10.70 -6.42
N GLY A 75 -16.41 -10.01 -7.29
CA GLY A 75 -17.76 -10.39 -7.68
C GLY A 75 -18.78 -10.26 -6.54
N ILE A 76 -18.57 -9.30 -5.63
CA ILE A 76 -19.48 -9.02 -4.51
C ILE A 76 -20.38 -7.82 -4.80
N VAL A 77 -21.50 -7.74 -4.07
CA VAL A 77 -22.53 -6.71 -4.31
C VAL A 77 -21.97 -5.32 -4.00
N LEU A 78 -22.08 -4.40 -4.97
CA LEU A 78 -21.90 -2.98 -4.77
C LEU A 78 -23.24 -2.37 -4.32
N THR A 79 -23.24 -1.72 -3.17
CA THR A 79 -24.40 -1.05 -2.60
C THR A 79 -24.07 0.43 -2.34
N LYS A 80 -24.90 1.13 -1.57
CA LYS A 80 -24.74 2.55 -1.27
C LYS A 80 -24.90 2.77 0.22
N ARG A 81 -24.11 3.68 0.79
CA ARG A 81 -24.20 4.06 2.20
C ARG A 81 -24.14 5.57 2.38
N GLY A 82 -25.33 6.17 2.48
CA GLY A 82 -25.44 7.61 2.67
C GLY A 82 -25.01 8.43 1.45
N ARG A 83 -24.77 9.73 1.68
CA ARG A 83 -24.38 10.68 0.63
C ARG A 83 -23.18 11.50 1.08
N HIS A 84 -22.30 11.80 0.14
CA HIS A 84 -21.20 12.73 0.28
C HIS A 84 -21.27 13.76 -0.85
N LEU A 85 -21.25 15.06 -0.50
CA LEU A 85 -21.40 16.16 -1.47
C LEU A 85 -22.59 15.97 -2.44
N GLY A 86 -23.71 15.45 -1.92
CA GLY A 86 -24.93 15.23 -2.71
C GLY A 86 -24.92 13.96 -3.58
N GLN A 87 -23.84 13.20 -3.64
CA GLN A 87 -23.72 11.94 -4.37
C GLN A 87 -23.82 10.75 -3.42
N ASP A 88 -24.40 9.66 -3.90
CA ASP A 88 -24.45 8.41 -3.15
C ASP A 88 -23.02 7.85 -3.00
N ILE A 89 -22.68 7.38 -1.80
CA ILE A 89 -21.38 6.75 -1.54
C ILE A 89 -21.46 5.28 -1.93
N PRO A 90 -20.73 4.83 -2.97
CA PRO A 90 -20.59 3.40 -3.27
C PRO A 90 -19.97 2.67 -2.08
N MET A 91 -20.47 1.48 -1.76
CA MET A 91 -20.00 0.66 -0.67
C MET A 91 -20.10 -0.83 -1.03
N CYS A 92 -19.10 -1.59 -0.65
CA CYS A 92 -19.17 -3.05 -0.55
C CYS A 92 -18.51 -3.50 0.75
N GLY A 93 -18.70 -4.76 1.14
CA GLY A 93 -18.10 -5.28 2.36
C GLY A 93 -17.91 -6.77 2.31
N VAL A 94 -16.93 -7.24 3.10
CA VAL A 94 -16.63 -8.65 3.28
C VAL A 94 -16.71 -9.02 4.75
N PRO A 95 -17.23 -10.20 5.11
CA PRO A 95 -17.25 -10.65 6.51
C PRO A 95 -15.82 -10.84 7.03
N VAL A 96 -15.58 -10.42 8.25
CA VAL A 96 -14.27 -10.57 8.91
C VAL A 96 -13.83 -12.03 8.98
N GLU A 97 -14.76 -12.92 9.29
CA GLU A 97 -14.48 -14.38 9.36
C GLU A 97 -13.96 -14.98 8.05
N ARG A 98 -14.21 -14.30 6.92
CA ARG A 98 -13.78 -14.73 5.59
C ARG A 98 -12.80 -13.76 4.93
N ALA A 99 -12.24 -12.83 5.70
CA ALA A 99 -11.38 -11.77 5.16
C ALA A 99 -10.17 -12.34 4.41
N ASP A 100 -9.55 -13.40 4.92
CA ASP A 100 -8.38 -14.03 4.30
C ASP A 100 -8.67 -14.55 2.89
N GLU A 101 -9.84 -15.15 2.67
CA GLU A 101 -10.26 -15.61 1.33
C GLU A 101 -10.33 -14.46 0.33
N TYR A 102 -10.91 -13.33 0.75
CA TYR A 102 -11.04 -12.15 -0.09
C TYR A 102 -9.71 -11.41 -0.28
N LEU A 103 -8.88 -11.34 0.77
CA LEU A 103 -7.51 -10.84 0.69
C LEU A 103 -6.70 -11.62 -0.35
N HIS A 104 -6.71 -12.96 -0.25
CA HIS A 104 -6.02 -13.82 -1.22
C HIS A 104 -6.41 -13.50 -2.66
N ARG A 105 -7.71 -13.37 -2.94
CA ARG A 105 -8.20 -13.06 -4.29
C ARG A 105 -7.76 -11.68 -4.77
N LEU A 106 -7.79 -10.67 -3.89
CA LEU A 106 -7.33 -9.32 -4.24
C LEU A 106 -5.83 -9.28 -4.50
N ILE A 107 -5.04 -9.93 -3.65
CA ILE A 107 -3.58 -10.00 -3.80
C ILE A 107 -3.19 -10.76 -5.08
N ALA A 108 -3.86 -11.89 -5.37
CA ALA A 108 -3.65 -12.65 -6.61
C ALA A 108 -3.96 -11.84 -7.88
N LEU A 109 -4.85 -10.84 -7.77
CA LEU A 109 -5.17 -9.89 -8.84
C LEU A 109 -4.22 -8.67 -8.86
N GLY A 110 -3.18 -8.64 -8.02
CA GLY A 110 -2.18 -7.57 -7.96
C GLY A 110 -2.62 -6.34 -7.16
N HIS A 111 -3.71 -6.43 -6.39
CA HIS A 111 -4.11 -5.35 -5.50
C HIS A 111 -3.30 -5.37 -4.20
N ARG A 112 -3.17 -4.20 -3.58
CA ARG A 112 -2.62 -4.01 -2.24
C ARG A 112 -3.76 -3.68 -1.30
N VAL A 113 -3.72 -4.17 -0.06
CA VAL A 113 -4.81 -3.96 0.90
C VAL A 113 -4.24 -3.41 2.21
N ALA A 114 -4.81 -2.31 2.70
CA ALA A 114 -4.57 -1.79 4.04
C ALA A 114 -5.67 -2.31 4.97
N VAL A 115 -5.29 -3.11 5.96
CA VAL A 115 -6.23 -3.63 6.96
C VAL A 115 -6.31 -2.64 8.12
N CYS A 116 -7.47 -2.04 8.29
CA CYS A 116 -7.76 -1.02 9.28
C CYS A 116 -8.69 -1.57 10.36
N GLU A 117 -8.18 -1.67 11.58
CA GLU A 117 -8.88 -2.25 12.74
C GLU A 117 -9.39 -1.20 13.71
N GLN A 118 -10.37 -1.60 14.50
CA GLN A 118 -10.85 -0.85 15.65
C GLN A 118 -9.82 -0.94 16.78
N MET A 119 -9.28 0.20 17.19
CA MET A 119 -8.24 0.30 18.22
C MET A 119 -8.80 0.45 19.63
N GLU A 120 -10.12 0.46 19.78
CA GLU A 120 -10.82 0.58 21.05
C GLU A 120 -12.17 -0.15 21.02
N ASP A 121 -12.69 -0.49 22.18
CA ASP A 121 -14.03 -1.04 22.31
C ASP A 121 -15.09 0.01 21.90
N PRO A 122 -16.06 -0.33 21.05
CA PRO A 122 -17.17 0.54 20.70
C PRO A 122 -17.95 1.06 21.92
N ALA A 123 -17.99 0.33 23.03
CA ALA A 123 -18.61 0.77 24.28
C ALA A 123 -17.84 1.94 24.92
N GLU A 124 -16.52 1.96 24.82
CA GLU A 124 -15.70 3.08 25.31
C GLU A 124 -15.91 4.33 24.45
N ALA A 125 -15.98 4.17 23.14
CA ALA A 125 -16.30 5.27 22.25
C ALA A 125 -17.67 5.90 22.59
N LYS A 126 -18.68 5.10 22.86
CA LYS A 126 -20.02 5.57 23.26
C LYS A 126 -20.01 6.40 24.55
N LYS A 127 -19.14 6.09 25.51
CA LYS A 127 -19.01 6.88 26.78
C LYS A 127 -18.54 8.31 26.53
N ARG A 128 -17.82 8.58 25.44
CA ARG A 128 -17.36 9.94 25.07
C ARG A 128 -18.45 10.82 24.46
N GLY A 129 -19.62 10.26 24.18
CA GLY A 129 -20.79 10.97 23.66
C GLY A 129 -21.30 10.43 22.33
N GLY A 130 -22.56 10.74 22.02
CA GLY A 130 -23.28 10.17 20.86
C GLY A 130 -22.72 10.50 19.48
N LYS A 131 -21.76 11.44 19.37
CA LYS A 131 -21.06 11.79 18.12
C LYS A 131 -19.64 11.24 18.04
N SER A 132 -19.17 10.51 19.07
CA SER A 132 -17.82 9.96 19.06
C SER A 132 -17.74 8.77 18.10
N VAL A 133 -16.62 8.69 17.40
CA VAL A 133 -16.31 7.60 16.48
C VAL A 133 -15.33 6.64 17.17
N VAL A 134 -15.49 5.35 16.94
CA VAL A 134 -14.52 4.33 17.34
C VAL A 134 -13.21 4.64 16.62
N LYS A 135 -12.13 4.78 17.38
CA LYS A 135 -10.80 5.01 16.82
C LYS A 135 -10.37 3.79 16.01
N ARG A 136 -9.85 4.04 14.81
CA ARG A 136 -9.32 3.03 13.89
C ARG A 136 -7.94 3.43 13.41
N ASP A 137 -7.16 2.41 13.07
CA ASP A 137 -5.83 2.61 12.49
C ASP A 137 -5.49 1.45 11.56
N VAL A 138 -4.59 1.70 10.61
CA VAL A 138 -4.04 0.64 9.76
C VAL A 138 -3.02 -0.15 10.56
N ILE A 139 -3.34 -1.41 10.82
CA ILE A 139 -2.46 -2.31 11.57
C ILE A 139 -1.55 -3.13 10.65
N ARG A 140 -1.89 -3.22 9.35
CA ARG A 140 -1.18 -4.05 8.42
C ARG A 140 -1.40 -3.61 6.97
N LEU A 141 -0.32 -3.65 6.18
CA LEU A 141 -0.36 -3.58 4.72
C LEU A 141 -0.14 -4.99 4.17
N VAL A 142 -1.09 -5.48 3.38
CA VAL A 142 -1.00 -6.77 2.70
C VAL A 142 -0.72 -6.52 1.23
N THR A 143 0.41 -6.99 0.77
CA THR A 143 0.87 -6.86 -0.61
C THR A 143 1.39 -8.20 -1.11
N PRO A 144 1.56 -8.41 -2.42
CA PRO A 144 2.04 -9.69 -2.93
C PRO A 144 3.37 -10.17 -2.31
N GLY A 145 4.27 -9.25 -1.94
CA GLY A 145 5.57 -9.56 -1.35
C GLY A 145 5.60 -9.59 0.18
N THR A 146 4.49 -9.26 0.86
CA THR A 146 4.43 -9.16 2.33
C THR A 146 3.46 -10.15 2.98
N LEU A 147 3.11 -11.21 2.26
CA LEU A 147 2.25 -12.28 2.79
C LEU A 147 2.96 -13.05 3.90
N THR A 148 2.24 -13.36 4.96
CA THR A 148 2.72 -14.15 6.11
C THR A 148 1.76 -15.28 6.49
N GLU A 149 0.56 -15.29 5.94
CA GLU A 149 -0.43 -16.32 6.21
C GLU A 149 -0.13 -17.59 5.43
N ASP A 150 -0.04 -18.71 6.13
CA ASP A 150 0.19 -20.03 5.52
C ASP A 150 -0.84 -20.37 4.43
N THR A 151 -2.08 -19.88 4.60
CA THR A 151 -3.16 -20.08 3.61
C THR A 151 -2.98 -19.30 2.32
N LEU A 152 -2.13 -18.26 2.33
CA LEU A 152 -1.87 -17.37 1.18
C LEU A 152 -0.54 -17.66 0.51
N LEU A 153 0.31 -18.48 1.14
CA LEU A 153 1.66 -18.82 0.66
C LEU A 153 1.68 -20.18 -0.05
N ASP A 154 2.51 -20.28 -1.09
CA ASP A 154 2.86 -21.57 -1.68
C ASP A 154 4.05 -22.17 -0.91
N ALA A 155 3.81 -23.26 -0.17
CA ALA A 155 4.83 -23.95 0.60
C ALA A 155 6.04 -24.49 -0.22
N ARG A 156 5.97 -24.43 -1.55
CA ARG A 156 7.03 -24.95 -2.45
C ARG A 156 7.99 -23.88 -2.92
N ARG A 157 7.73 -22.60 -2.64
CA ARG A 157 8.55 -21.48 -3.09
C ARG A 157 8.53 -20.33 -2.08
N ASN A 158 9.60 -19.56 -2.09
CA ASN A 158 9.69 -18.35 -1.28
C ASN A 158 8.77 -17.26 -1.82
N ASN A 159 8.28 -16.40 -0.94
CA ASN A 159 7.52 -15.22 -1.28
C ASN A 159 8.37 -13.97 -1.08
N TYR A 160 9.23 -13.67 -2.04
CA TYR A 160 10.18 -12.58 -1.91
C TYR A 160 9.53 -11.21 -2.17
N LEU A 161 9.75 -10.28 -1.24
CA LEU A 161 9.74 -8.85 -1.49
C LEU A 161 11.15 -8.46 -1.93
N ALA A 162 11.32 -7.95 -3.15
CA ALA A 162 12.59 -7.50 -3.67
C ALA A 162 12.66 -5.97 -3.73
N ALA A 163 13.83 -5.40 -3.45
CA ALA A 163 14.12 -3.99 -3.62
C ALA A 163 15.30 -3.81 -4.59
N ILE A 164 15.17 -2.93 -5.57
CA ILE A 164 16.20 -2.65 -6.56
C ILE A 164 16.66 -1.21 -6.43
N VAL A 165 17.96 -1.01 -6.34
CA VAL A 165 18.58 0.31 -6.39
C VAL A 165 19.74 0.30 -7.39
N ARG A 166 20.04 1.46 -7.98
CA ARG A 166 21.29 1.64 -8.73
C ARG A 166 22.42 1.79 -7.71
N ALA A 167 23.41 0.91 -7.76
CA ALA A 167 24.57 1.00 -6.89
C ALA A 167 25.34 2.30 -7.16
N ARG A 168 25.92 2.89 -6.10
CA ARG A 168 26.75 4.08 -6.26
C ARG A 168 28.05 3.65 -6.94
N ALA A 169 28.38 4.25 -8.08
CA ALA A 169 29.64 3.99 -8.74
C ALA A 169 30.82 4.45 -7.86
N SER A 170 31.69 3.53 -7.50
CA SER A 170 32.95 3.81 -6.80
C SER A 170 34.10 3.99 -7.81
N ALA A 171 33.95 3.48 -9.03
CA ALA A 171 34.86 3.61 -10.15
C ALA A 171 34.08 3.73 -11.47
N PRO A 172 34.69 4.22 -12.57
CA PRO A 172 34.04 4.26 -13.89
C PRO A 172 33.58 2.89 -14.41
N THR A 173 34.18 1.81 -13.91
CA THR A 173 33.79 0.41 -14.24
C THR A 173 32.52 -0.04 -13.54
N ASP A 174 32.03 0.70 -12.54
CA ASP A 174 30.85 0.37 -11.76
C ASP A 174 29.57 1.03 -12.33
N GLU A 175 29.71 1.78 -13.43
CA GLU A 175 28.56 2.38 -14.09
C GLU A 175 27.57 1.29 -14.54
N GLY A 176 26.29 1.46 -14.15
CA GLY A 176 25.23 0.54 -14.52
C GLY A 176 25.08 -0.68 -13.61
N ARG A 177 25.77 -0.73 -12.45
CA ARG A 177 25.54 -1.76 -11.44
C ARG A 177 24.28 -1.50 -10.63
N PHE A 178 23.64 -2.58 -10.21
CA PHE A 178 22.47 -2.58 -9.36
C PHE A 178 22.74 -3.39 -8.10
N ALA A 179 22.17 -2.95 -6.99
CA ALA A 179 22.04 -3.74 -5.79
C ALA A 179 20.59 -4.23 -5.68
N LEU A 180 20.45 -5.50 -5.40
CA LEU A 180 19.18 -6.19 -5.20
C LEU A 180 19.14 -6.75 -3.78
N ALA A 181 18.18 -6.27 -2.99
CA ALA A 181 17.85 -6.85 -1.69
C ALA A 181 16.56 -7.67 -1.85
N PHE A 182 16.50 -8.84 -1.25
CA PHE A 182 15.28 -9.64 -1.25
C PHE A 182 15.07 -10.31 0.12
N LEU A 183 13.81 -10.25 0.54
CA LEU A 183 13.36 -10.69 1.87
C LEU A 183 12.13 -11.59 1.71
N ASP A 184 12.17 -12.76 2.31
CA ASP A 184 10.97 -13.56 2.57
C ASP A 184 10.57 -13.36 4.03
N ILE A 185 9.48 -12.63 4.25
CA ILE A 185 8.99 -12.28 5.59
C ILE A 185 8.53 -13.53 6.36
N SER A 186 8.02 -14.54 5.66
CA SER A 186 7.49 -15.76 6.28
C SER A 186 8.60 -16.65 6.86
N THR A 187 9.76 -16.66 6.23
CA THR A 187 10.91 -17.47 6.65
C THR A 187 11.98 -16.67 7.39
N GLY A 188 11.95 -15.33 7.24
CA GLY A 188 13.00 -14.43 7.74
C GLY A 188 14.27 -14.45 6.89
N GLU A 189 14.24 -15.06 5.70
CA GLU A 189 15.38 -15.05 4.80
C GLU A 189 15.58 -13.65 4.22
N PHE A 190 16.78 -13.08 4.41
CA PHE A 190 17.19 -11.80 3.86
C PHE A 190 18.55 -11.91 3.18
N ARG A 191 18.61 -11.50 1.92
CA ARG A 191 19.85 -11.54 1.12
C ARG A 191 20.05 -10.26 0.32
N LEU A 192 21.34 -10.02 0.02
CA LEU A 192 21.80 -8.91 -0.81
C LEU A 192 22.66 -9.48 -1.93
N THR A 193 22.58 -8.88 -3.11
CA THR A 193 23.47 -9.18 -4.24
C THR A 193 23.67 -7.92 -5.07
N GLU A 194 24.83 -7.85 -5.73
CA GLU A 194 25.11 -6.83 -6.73
C GLU A 194 25.27 -7.49 -8.10
N CYS A 195 24.78 -6.83 -9.12
CA CYS A 195 24.84 -7.33 -10.49
C CYS A 195 24.87 -6.17 -11.50
N ASP A 196 25.27 -6.47 -12.72
CA ASP A 196 25.04 -5.59 -13.85
C ASP A 196 23.60 -5.72 -14.36
N ARG A 197 23.26 -5.02 -15.42
CA ARG A 197 21.91 -5.02 -15.99
C ARG A 197 21.47 -6.41 -16.49
N LEU A 198 22.38 -7.19 -17.08
CA LEU A 198 22.05 -8.53 -17.56
C LEU A 198 21.87 -9.49 -16.40
N GLY A 199 22.74 -9.40 -15.39
CA GLY A 199 22.64 -10.14 -14.15
C GLY A 199 21.37 -9.82 -13.38
N LEU A 200 20.90 -8.56 -13.38
CA LEU A 200 19.66 -8.16 -12.73
C LEU A 200 18.45 -8.91 -13.32
N ALA A 201 18.34 -8.97 -14.63
CA ALA A 201 17.25 -9.69 -15.29
C ALA A 201 17.30 -11.20 -14.97
N ALA A 202 18.49 -11.80 -14.93
CA ALA A 202 18.68 -13.20 -14.58
C ALA A 202 18.32 -13.49 -13.11
N GLU A 203 18.74 -12.62 -12.18
CA GLU A 203 18.39 -12.75 -10.76
C GLU A 203 16.88 -12.61 -10.52
N LEU A 204 16.22 -11.65 -11.14
CA LEU A 204 14.78 -11.48 -11.04
C LEU A 204 14.01 -12.69 -11.59
N ALA A 205 14.47 -13.25 -12.71
CA ALA A 205 13.90 -14.47 -13.27
C ALA A 205 14.11 -15.71 -12.38
N ARG A 206 15.26 -15.78 -11.67
CA ARG A 206 15.56 -16.87 -10.73
C ARG A 206 14.77 -16.76 -9.43
N LEU A 207 14.58 -15.54 -8.92
CA LEU A 207 13.92 -15.30 -7.65
C LEU A 207 12.39 -15.34 -7.77
N GLU A 208 11.86 -14.99 -8.93
CA GLU A 208 10.41 -14.84 -9.16
C GLU A 208 9.73 -14.06 -8.00
N PRO A 209 10.18 -12.83 -7.67
CA PRO A 209 9.69 -12.12 -6.50
C PRO A 209 8.18 -11.86 -6.60
N GLY A 210 7.47 -12.01 -5.49
CA GLY A 210 6.05 -11.69 -5.40
C GLY A 210 5.76 -10.19 -5.56
N GLU A 211 6.72 -9.36 -5.13
CA GLU A 211 6.65 -7.90 -5.29
C GLU A 211 8.06 -7.31 -5.44
N ILE A 212 8.16 -6.26 -6.26
CA ILE A 212 9.40 -5.53 -6.48
C ILE A 212 9.18 -4.07 -6.12
N ILE A 213 9.95 -3.51 -5.19
CA ILE A 213 9.95 -2.08 -4.87
C ILE A 213 11.14 -1.40 -5.52
N VAL A 214 10.90 -0.23 -6.11
CA VAL A 214 11.91 0.60 -6.76
C VAL A 214 11.65 2.07 -6.47
N SER A 215 12.67 2.93 -6.58
CA SER A 215 12.39 4.37 -6.53
C SER A 215 11.61 4.81 -7.78
N ASP A 216 10.76 5.81 -7.63
CA ASP A 216 10.05 6.48 -8.72
C ASP A 216 11.02 6.96 -9.81
N ALA A 217 12.20 7.46 -9.41
CA ALA A 217 13.25 7.87 -10.31
C ALA A 217 13.79 6.70 -11.16
N LEU A 218 14.03 5.53 -10.55
CA LEU A 218 14.50 4.34 -11.27
C LEU A 218 13.41 3.76 -12.18
N TYR A 219 12.16 3.80 -11.74
CA TYR A 219 11.01 3.37 -12.52
C TYR A 219 10.74 4.24 -13.74
N GLY A 220 11.08 5.54 -13.67
CA GLY A 220 10.97 6.49 -14.77
C GLY A 220 12.22 6.61 -15.66
N ASP A 221 13.33 6.01 -15.27
CA ASP A 221 14.61 6.08 -15.98
C ASP A 221 14.53 5.36 -17.34
N ALA A 222 15.03 6.01 -18.41
CA ALA A 222 14.89 5.52 -19.78
C ALA A 222 15.52 4.13 -20.02
N ASP A 223 16.59 3.81 -19.29
CA ASP A 223 17.32 2.55 -19.45
C ASP A 223 16.66 1.39 -18.72
N THR A 224 16.03 1.64 -17.56
CA THR A 224 15.46 0.59 -16.72
C THR A 224 13.95 0.45 -16.86
N ALA A 225 13.24 1.52 -17.19
CA ALA A 225 11.79 1.53 -17.31
C ALA A 225 11.21 0.44 -18.23
N PRO A 226 11.78 0.15 -19.42
CA PRO A 226 11.25 -0.91 -20.28
C PRO A 226 11.23 -2.27 -19.58
N MET A 227 12.32 -2.64 -18.93
CA MET A 227 12.44 -3.89 -18.18
C MET A 227 11.50 -3.94 -16.98
N LEU A 228 11.48 -2.88 -16.17
CA LEU A 228 10.68 -2.83 -14.95
C LEU A 228 9.17 -2.85 -15.21
N ARG A 229 8.72 -2.30 -16.35
CA ARG A 229 7.29 -2.29 -16.72
C ARG A 229 6.78 -3.63 -17.22
N GLU A 230 7.66 -4.52 -17.64
CA GLU A 230 7.32 -5.89 -18.08
C GLU A 230 7.21 -6.85 -16.89
N LEU A 231 7.79 -6.49 -15.74
CA LEU A 231 7.76 -7.32 -14.53
C LEU A 231 6.40 -7.20 -13.82
N PRO A 232 5.91 -8.31 -13.24
CA PRO A 232 4.70 -8.27 -12.41
C PRO A 232 4.98 -7.55 -11.08
N ALA A 233 3.93 -6.91 -10.55
CA ALA A 233 3.92 -6.36 -9.18
C ALA A 233 5.09 -5.41 -8.83
N VAL A 234 5.49 -4.53 -9.74
CA VAL A 234 6.47 -3.47 -9.46
C VAL A 234 5.76 -2.27 -8.83
N THR A 235 6.24 -1.89 -7.65
CA THR A 235 5.73 -0.77 -6.85
C THR A 235 6.78 0.34 -6.82
N PRO A 236 6.60 1.45 -7.54
CA PRO A 236 7.44 2.63 -7.38
C PRO A 236 7.11 3.32 -6.05
N LEU A 237 8.15 3.70 -5.31
CA LEU A 237 8.06 4.42 -4.05
C LEU A 237 8.84 5.74 -4.14
N PRO A 238 8.53 6.74 -3.30
CA PRO A 238 9.25 8.00 -3.25
C PRO A 238 10.75 7.79 -3.01
N ARG A 239 11.58 8.62 -3.63
CA ARG A 239 13.04 8.50 -3.60
C ARG A 239 13.64 8.56 -2.20
N ASP A 240 13.01 9.27 -1.29
CA ASP A 240 13.46 9.42 0.11
C ASP A 240 13.44 8.09 0.89
N VAL A 241 12.58 7.13 0.47
CA VAL A 241 12.59 5.76 1.03
C VAL A 241 13.92 5.03 0.75
N PHE A 242 14.58 5.39 -0.35
CA PHE A 242 15.85 4.80 -0.81
C PHE A 242 17.09 5.66 -0.45
N ASP A 243 16.95 6.60 0.51
CA ASP A 243 18.09 7.39 0.96
C ASP A 243 19.08 6.54 1.76
N GLY A 244 20.31 6.39 1.24
CA GLY A 244 21.34 5.52 1.80
C GLY A 244 21.74 5.89 3.23
N ALA A 245 21.88 7.19 3.53
CA ALA A 245 22.27 7.64 4.87
C ALA A 245 21.17 7.36 5.92
N THR A 246 19.92 7.46 5.51
CA THR A 246 18.78 7.12 6.36
C THR A 246 18.67 5.61 6.53
N ALA A 247 18.89 4.83 5.46
CA ALA A 247 18.89 3.38 5.50
C ALA A 247 19.97 2.83 6.44
N GLU A 248 21.20 3.34 6.33
CA GLU A 248 22.32 2.96 7.20
C GLU A 248 22.00 3.20 8.68
N ARG A 249 21.49 4.39 9.03
CA ARG A 249 21.10 4.69 10.42
C ARG A 249 19.98 3.76 10.94
N ARG A 250 19.01 3.41 10.08
CA ARG A 250 17.94 2.47 10.46
C ARG A 250 18.48 1.07 10.68
N LEU A 251 19.37 0.59 9.81
CA LEU A 251 20.00 -0.73 9.95
C LEU A 251 20.89 -0.78 11.20
N ALA A 252 21.73 0.21 11.42
CA ALA A 252 22.57 0.31 12.61
C ALA A 252 21.72 0.29 13.90
N GLY A 253 20.61 1.05 13.91
CA GLY A 253 19.68 1.05 15.04
C GLY A 253 18.96 -0.30 15.24
N TYR A 254 18.53 -0.95 14.15
CA TYR A 254 17.86 -2.24 14.21
C TYR A 254 18.77 -3.35 14.75
N PHE A 255 20.02 -3.41 14.27
CA PHE A 255 20.99 -4.42 14.69
C PHE A 255 21.76 -4.03 15.96
N ALA A 256 21.49 -2.84 16.52
CA ALA A 256 22.20 -2.29 17.70
C ALA A 256 23.73 -2.25 17.52
N VAL A 257 24.19 -1.86 16.33
CA VAL A 257 25.61 -1.70 15.97
C VAL A 257 25.96 -0.23 15.74
N ALA A 258 27.25 0.11 15.86
CA ALA A 258 27.71 1.48 15.64
C ALA A 258 27.75 1.84 14.15
N THR A 259 28.13 0.89 13.30
CA THR A 259 28.20 1.03 11.83
C THR A 259 27.74 -0.26 11.17
N THR A 260 27.42 -0.20 9.88
CA THR A 260 27.07 -1.37 9.08
C THR A 260 28.28 -2.07 8.45
N ASP A 261 29.49 -1.55 8.65
CA ASP A 261 30.73 -2.07 8.03
C ASP A 261 31.02 -3.56 8.35
N ALA A 262 30.49 -4.05 9.48
CA ALA A 262 30.65 -5.45 9.88
C ALA A 262 29.87 -6.44 9.01
N PHE A 263 28.95 -5.96 8.19
CA PHE A 263 28.12 -6.79 7.31
C PHE A 263 28.66 -6.89 5.86
N GLY A 264 29.74 -6.18 5.55
CA GLY A 264 30.40 -6.20 4.24
C GLY A 264 30.14 -4.99 3.37
#